data_efb6f40c291fc60e9a9dc8ea634e2d6f
#
_entry.id   efb6f40c291fc60e9a9dc8ea634e2d6f
#
_cell.length_a   1.000
_cell.length_b   1.000
_cell.length_c   1.000
_cell.angle_alpha   90.00
_cell.angle_beta   90.00
_cell.angle_gamma   90.00
#
_symmetry.space_group_name_H-M   'P 1'
#
loop_
_entity.id
_entity.type
_entity.pdbx_description
1 polymer ?
#
loop_
_entity_poly.entity_id
_entity_poly.type
_entity_poly.pdbx_seq_one_letter_code
_entity_poly.pdbx_strand_id
1 'polypeptide(L)' 'MAPPEVIDYVVIHELVHLEIKDHSNAFWAKVQEYLPDYKKKRLWLKANGHQLVLGN' A
#
# COMPACT_ATOMS: atom_id res chain seq x y z
N MET A 1 9.45 -12.06 -7.46
CA MET A 1 9.90 -10.89 -6.70
C MET A 1 9.11 -9.65 -7.11
N ALA A 2 8.72 -8.83 -6.15
CA ALA A 2 7.93 -7.65 -6.45
C ALA A 2 8.79 -6.55 -7.06
N PRO A 3 8.25 -5.77 -8.01
CA PRO A 3 8.97 -4.60 -8.52
C PRO A 3 9.28 -3.60 -7.42
N PRO A 4 10.35 -2.80 -7.56
CA PRO A 4 10.70 -1.81 -6.53
C PRO A 4 9.57 -0.85 -6.19
N GLU A 5 8.75 -0.47 -7.17
CA GLU A 5 7.62 0.44 -6.93
C GLU A 5 6.60 -0.18 -5.98
N VAL A 6 6.41 -1.48 -6.07
CA VAL A 6 5.49 -2.18 -5.18
C VAL A 6 6.05 -2.24 -3.77
N ILE A 7 7.35 -2.38 -3.64
CA ILE A 7 8.00 -2.35 -2.33
C ILE A 7 7.83 -0.98 -1.69
N ASP A 8 7.93 0.09 -2.47
CA ASP A 8 7.67 1.44 -1.97
C ASP A 8 6.24 1.55 -1.44
N TYR A 9 5.28 0.98 -2.14
CA TYR A 9 3.90 0.96 -1.68
C TYR A 9 3.78 0.25 -0.32
N VAL A 10 4.42 -0.91 -0.19
CA VAL A 10 4.37 -1.66 1.07
C VAL A 10 4.96 -0.84 2.21
N VAL A 11 6.09 -0.19 1.98
CA VAL A 11 6.73 0.63 3.00
C VAL A 11 5.81 1.78 3.41
N ILE A 12 5.21 2.47 2.46
CA ILE A 12 4.32 3.59 2.75
C ILE A 12 3.06 3.10 3.45
N HIS A 13 2.52 1.97 3.02
CA HIS A 13 1.37 1.34 3.67
C HIS A 13 1.64 1.15 5.17
N GLU A 14 2.80 0.60 5.50
CA GLU A 14 3.17 0.36 6.89
C GLU A 14 3.40 1.66 7.66
N LEU A 15 4.05 2.64 7.01
CA LEU A 15 4.30 3.92 7.65
C LEU A 15 3.00 4.65 7.99
N VAL A 16 2.03 4.61 7.08
CA VAL A 16 0.74 5.26 7.33
C VAL A 16 0.00 4.56 8.44
N HIS A 17 0.15 3.24 8.55
CA HIS A 17 -0.48 2.49 9.64
C HIS A 17 0.03 2.89 11.03
N LEU A 18 1.18 3.51 11.12
CA LEU A 18 1.66 4.04 12.41
C LEU A 18 0.78 5.19 12.90
N GLU A 19 0.13 5.89 11.98
CA GLU A 19 -0.75 7.01 12.35
C GLU A 19 -2.22 6.63 12.26
N ILE A 20 -2.59 5.85 11.25
CA ILE A 20 -3.99 5.50 10.97
C ILE A 20 -4.07 3.98 10.87
N LYS A 21 -4.69 3.35 11.85
CA LYS A 21 -4.68 1.89 11.95
C LYS A 21 -5.68 1.21 11.04
N ASP A 22 -6.79 1.87 10.73
CA ASP A 22 -7.81 1.28 9.88
C ASP A 22 -7.67 1.80 8.44
N HIS A 23 -8.26 1.10 7.49
CA HIS A 23 -8.22 1.47 6.08
C HIS A 23 -9.35 2.43 5.72
N SER A 24 -9.48 3.50 6.50
CA SER A 24 -10.48 4.53 6.25
C SER A 24 -10.08 5.41 5.07
N ASN A 25 -10.98 6.33 4.71
CA ASN A 25 -10.66 7.31 3.67
C ASN A 25 -9.44 8.15 4.03
N ALA A 26 -9.27 8.44 5.33
CA ALA A 26 -8.10 9.18 5.79
C ALA A 26 -6.81 8.41 5.51
N PHE A 27 -6.84 7.09 5.71
CA PHE A 27 -5.68 6.23 5.42
C PHE A 27 -5.29 6.35 3.94
N TRP A 28 -6.25 6.15 3.06
CA TRP A 28 -5.96 6.17 1.63
C TRP A 28 -5.58 7.55 1.11
N ALA A 29 -6.15 8.60 1.70
CA ALA A 29 -5.75 9.96 1.37
C ALA A 29 -4.28 10.19 1.72
N LYS A 30 -3.85 9.67 2.87
CA LYS A 30 -2.46 9.80 3.29
C LYS A 30 -1.53 9.02 2.36
N VAL A 31 -1.91 7.79 2.02
CA VAL A 31 -1.14 6.97 1.09
C VAL A 31 -1.00 7.70 -0.24
N GLN A 32 -2.07 8.31 -0.71
CA GLN A 32 -2.06 9.02 -1.99
C GLN A 32 -1.13 10.24 -1.96
N GLU A 33 -0.97 10.88 -0.81
CA GLU A 33 -0.03 12.00 -0.70
C GLU A 33 1.40 11.56 -1.00
N TYR A 34 1.77 10.38 -0.53
CA TYR A 34 3.12 9.85 -0.73
C TYR A 34 3.26 9.14 -2.08
N LEU A 35 2.19 8.49 -2.53
CA LEU A 35 2.19 7.68 -3.75
C LEU A 35 0.92 7.95 -4.54
N PRO A 36 0.92 8.96 -5.43
CA PRO A 36 -0.29 9.29 -6.21
C PRO A 36 -0.84 8.13 -7.03
N ASP A 37 0.02 7.23 -7.51
CA ASP A 37 -0.45 6.07 -8.28
C ASP A 37 -0.45 4.79 -7.46
N TYR A 38 -0.78 4.92 -6.17
CA TYR A 38 -0.85 3.76 -5.30
C TYR A 38 -1.85 2.70 -5.81
N LYS A 39 -2.89 3.12 -6.53
CA LYS A 39 -3.89 2.21 -7.04
C LYS A 39 -3.31 1.17 -7.99
N LYS A 40 -2.32 1.57 -8.79
CA LYS A 40 -1.64 0.64 -9.70
C LYS A 40 -0.87 -0.41 -8.91
N LYS A 41 -0.16 0.02 -7.88
CA LYS A 41 0.60 -0.88 -7.03
C LYS A 41 -0.32 -1.83 -6.27
N ARG A 42 -1.44 -1.29 -5.80
CA ARG A 42 -2.44 -2.08 -5.10
C ARG A 42 -3.06 -3.15 -6.01
N LEU A 43 -3.36 -2.76 -7.26
CA LEU A 43 -3.89 -3.71 -8.24
C LEU A 43 -2.88 -4.81 -8.55
N TRP A 44 -1.62 -4.45 -8.69
CA TRP A 44 -0.57 -5.44 -8.92
C TRP A 44 -0.52 -6.44 -7.76
N LEU A 45 -0.57 -5.96 -6.53
CA LEU A 45 -0.57 -6.82 -5.36
C LEU A 45 -1.81 -7.70 -5.30
N LYS A 46 -2.95 -7.15 -5.68
CA LYS A 46 -4.18 -7.93 -5.70
C LYS A 46 -4.10 -9.09 -6.71
N ALA A 47 -3.47 -8.83 -7.86
CA ALA A 47 -3.31 -9.85 -8.89
C ALA A 47 -2.22 -10.87 -8.54
N ASN A 48 -1.16 -10.44 -7.83
CA ASN A 48 0.00 -11.29 -7.56
C ASN A 48 0.22 -11.51 -6.07
N GLY A 49 -0.64 -10.97 -5.23
CA GLY A 49 -0.37 -10.75 -3.83
C GLY A 49 -0.53 -11.94 -2.92
N HIS A 50 -0.94 -13.08 -3.44
CA HIS A 50 -1.02 -14.25 -2.59
C HIS A 50 0.36 -14.66 -2.03
N GLN A 51 1.42 -14.06 -2.53
CA GLN A 51 2.78 -14.26 -2.02
C GLN A 51 3.19 -13.18 -1.03
N LEU A 52 2.42 -12.08 -0.97
CA LEU A 52 2.74 -10.95 -0.08
C LEU A 52 1.51 -10.62 0.74
N VAL A 53 1.49 -11.12 1.97
CA VAL A 53 0.37 -10.86 2.87
C VAL A 53 0.66 -9.57 3.62
N LEU A 54 -0.17 -8.56 3.42
CA LEU A 54 -0.03 -7.28 4.10
C LEU A 54 -0.75 -7.23 5.44
N GLY A 55 -1.34 -8.31 5.86
CA GLY A 55 -1.84 -8.42 7.22
C GLY A 55 -3.06 -7.58 7.57
N ASN A 56 -3.81 -7.14 6.61
CA ASN A 56 -5.02 -6.40 6.95
C ASN A 56 -6.00 -6.32 5.80
#